data_3f5aab2195e6a96b49f8953cce465274
#
_entry.id   3f5aab2195e6a96b49f8953cce465274
#
_cell.length_a   1.000
_cell.length_b   1.000
_cell.length_c   1.000
_cell.angle_alpha   90.00
_cell.angle_beta   90.00
_cell.angle_gamma   90.00
#
_symmetry.space_group_name_H-M   'P 1'
#
loop_
_entity.id
_entity.type
_entity.pdbx_description
1 polymer ?
#
loop_
_entity_poly.entity_id
_entity_poly.type
_entity_poly.pdbx_seq_one_letter_code
_entity_poly.pdbx_strand_id
1 'polypeptide(L)'
;MSFLIDAFEPAFMQRALIGGLIAVIATSLVGTWIVLRGLAFLGDALAHGVIPGVALAVLWGFSPALGAFIAALVMSGLVSTVANLTTVREDTAIGLLFVGMLALGVVIISKAGSFKTNVTAVLFGDSLGITSTDIRNQLIYTCLLYTSDAADDSLR
;
A
#
# COMPACT_ATOMS: atom_id res chain seq x y z
N MET A 1 35.66 0.45 5.76
CA MET A 1 34.78 0.71 4.61
C MET A 1 34.26 -0.56 3.94
N SER A 2 34.94 -1.70 4.09
CA SER A 2 34.51 -3.02 3.60
C SER A 2 33.19 -3.49 4.22
N PHE A 3 32.97 -3.26 5.51
CA PHE A 3 31.79 -3.72 6.23
C PHE A 3 30.43 -3.24 5.62
N LEU A 4 30.40 -2.03 5.06
CA LEU A 4 29.18 -1.53 4.39
C LEU A 4 28.98 -2.18 3.01
N ILE A 5 30.07 -2.51 2.32
CA ILE A 5 30.02 -3.14 0.99
C ILE A 5 29.63 -4.61 1.14
N ASP A 6 30.20 -5.30 2.11
CA ASP A 6 29.95 -6.71 2.42
C ASP A 6 28.45 -6.94 2.81
N ALA A 7 27.80 -5.93 3.42
CA ALA A 7 26.37 -5.99 3.74
C ALA A 7 25.47 -6.02 2.51
N PHE A 8 25.92 -5.52 1.36
CA PHE A 8 25.13 -5.49 0.10
C PHE A 8 25.50 -6.60 -0.88
N GLU A 9 26.46 -7.48 -0.53
CA GLU A 9 26.80 -8.64 -1.36
C GLU A 9 25.65 -9.67 -1.53
N PRO A 10 24.80 -9.96 -0.50
CA PRO A 10 23.73 -10.94 -0.67
C PRO A 10 22.70 -10.51 -1.73
N ALA A 11 22.37 -11.41 -2.64
CA ALA A 11 21.43 -11.14 -3.74
C ALA A 11 20.03 -10.70 -3.26
N PHE A 12 19.58 -11.15 -2.10
CA PHE A 12 18.32 -10.72 -1.51
C PHE A 12 18.36 -9.24 -1.08
N MET A 13 19.50 -8.78 -0.55
CA MET A 13 19.67 -7.38 -0.14
C MET A 13 19.65 -6.44 -1.35
N GLN A 14 20.29 -6.84 -2.45
CA GLN A 14 20.26 -6.08 -3.70
C GLN A 14 18.84 -5.99 -4.27
N ARG A 15 18.07 -7.08 -4.23
CA ARG A 15 16.67 -7.08 -4.67
C ARG A 15 15.80 -6.19 -3.77
N ALA A 16 15.98 -6.27 -2.46
CA ALA A 16 15.28 -5.41 -1.51
C ALA A 16 15.57 -3.93 -1.75
N LEU A 17 16.82 -3.58 -2.02
CA LEU A 17 17.24 -2.21 -2.33
C LEU A 17 16.61 -1.72 -3.64
N ILE A 18 16.67 -2.51 -4.71
CA ILE A 18 16.09 -2.16 -6.02
C ILE A 18 14.57 -2.03 -5.91
N GLY A 19 13.90 -3.01 -5.31
CA GLY A 19 12.46 -2.98 -5.10
C GLY A 19 12.01 -1.80 -4.24
N GLY A 20 12.76 -1.51 -3.17
CA GLY A 20 12.53 -0.35 -2.32
C GLY A 20 12.68 0.98 -3.07
N LEU A 21 13.69 1.09 -3.92
CA LEU A 21 13.96 2.30 -4.70
C LEU A 21 12.85 2.55 -5.73
N ILE A 22 12.37 1.51 -6.41
CA ILE A 22 11.23 1.58 -7.33
C ILE A 22 9.96 1.99 -6.58
N ALA A 23 9.72 1.39 -5.40
CA ALA A 23 8.58 1.73 -4.56
C ALA A 23 8.61 3.21 -4.12
N VAL A 24 9.76 3.71 -3.69
CA VAL A 24 9.93 5.11 -3.29
C VAL A 24 9.65 6.06 -4.46
N ILE A 25 10.14 5.76 -5.65
CA ILE A 25 9.87 6.57 -6.85
C ILE A 25 8.36 6.59 -7.15
N ALA A 26 7.72 5.42 -7.20
CA ALA A 26 6.29 5.30 -7.47
C ALA A 26 5.44 6.04 -6.42
N THR A 27 5.73 5.84 -5.15
CA THR A 27 4.98 6.50 -4.05
C THR A 27 5.25 7.99 -3.98
N SER A 28 6.44 8.47 -4.35
CA SER A 28 6.74 9.91 -4.40
C SER A 28 5.96 10.62 -5.49
N LEU A 29 5.82 10.02 -6.66
CA LEU A 29 5.01 10.58 -7.77
C LEU A 29 3.55 10.73 -7.35
N VAL A 30 2.94 9.64 -6.87
CA VAL A 30 1.53 9.66 -6.40
C VAL A 30 1.35 10.55 -5.18
N GLY A 31 2.28 10.47 -4.23
CA GLY A 31 2.24 11.22 -2.98
C GLY A 31 2.27 12.73 -3.20
N THR A 32 3.09 13.20 -4.13
CA THR A 32 3.14 14.63 -4.49
C THR A 32 1.75 15.11 -4.96
N TRP A 33 1.10 14.34 -5.82
CA TRP A 33 -0.21 14.70 -6.35
C TRP A 33 -1.32 14.69 -5.29
N ILE A 34 -1.29 13.69 -4.38
CA ILE A 34 -2.19 13.58 -3.22
C ILE A 34 -2.04 14.79 -2.29
N VAL A 35 -0.80 15.18 -1.98
CA VAL A 35 -0.52 16.32 -1.10
C VAL A 35 -0.96 17.65 -1.74
N LEU A 36 -0.74 17.83 -3.04
CA LEU A 36 -1.19 19.02 -3.76
C LEU A 36 -2.72 19.15 -3.77
N ARG A 37 -3.46 18.05 -3.68
CA ARG A 37 -4.91 18.03 -3.52
C ARG A 37 -5.40 18.23 -2.08
N GLY A 38 -4.50 18.40 -1.12
CA GLY A 38 -4.83 18.58 0.30
C GLY A 38 -5.26 17.30 1.02
N LEU A 39 -4.98 16.12 0.44
CA LEU A 39 -5.35 14.81 0.98
C LEU A 39 -4.14 14.13 1.66
N ALA A 40 -3.44 14.86 2.54
CA ALA A 40 -2.18 14.40 3.13
C ALA A 40 -2.30 13.07 3.88
N PHE A 41 -3.43 12.81 4.54
CA PHE A 41 -3.67 11.57 5.27
C PHE A 41 -4.08 10.38 4.39
N LEU A 42 -4.39 10.59 3.10
CA LEU A 42 -4.87 9.52 2.22
C LEU A 42 -3.82 8.42 2.04
N GLY A 43 -2.54 8.78 1.93
CA GLY A 43 -1.45 7.80 1.78
C GLY A 43 -1.37 6.84 2.97
N ASP A 44 -1.39 7.37 4.18
CA ASP A 44 -1.35 6.59 5.41
C ASP A 44 -2.64 5.77 5.61
N ALA A 45 -3.77 6.38 5.33
CA ALA A 45 -5.08 5.73 5.39
C ALA A 45 -5.20 4.55 4.42
N LEU A 46 -4.66 4.67 3.20
CA LEU A 46 -4.62 3.56 2.24
C LEU A 46 -3.65 2.47 2.69
N ALA A 47 -2.45 2.83 3.17
CA ALA A 47 -1.47 1.86 3.62
C ALA A 47 -2.00 0.94 4.72
N HIS A 48 -2.72 1.48 5.67
CA HIS A 48 -3.31 0.72 6.78
C HIS A 48 -4.75 0.28 6.54
N GLY A 49 -5.51 0.99 5.72
CA GLY A 49 -6.89 0.67 5.35
C GLY A 49 -7.03 -0.60 4.51
N VAL A 50 -5.95 -1.07 3.88
CA VAL A 50 -5.95 -2.34 3.14
C VAL A 50 -5.73 -3.58 4.01
N ILE A 51 -5.30 -3.41 5.26
CA ILE A 51 -5.01 -4.52 6.19
C ILE A 51 -6.18 -5.49 6.33
N PRO A 52 -7.45 -5.08 6.53
CA PRO A 52 -8.57 -6.02 6.63
C PRO A 52 -8.73 -6.87 5.38
N GLY A 53 -8.54 -6.27 4.19
CA GLY A 53 -8.66 -7.00 2.92
C GLY A 53 -7.53 -8.01 2.71
N VAL A 54 -6.30 -7.65 3.06
CA VAL A 54 -5.17 -8.58 3.04
C VAL A 54 -5.42 -9.74 4.01
N ALA A 55 -5.87 -9.43 5.23
CA ALA A 55 -6.17 -10.43 6.23
C ALA A 55 -7.25 -11.42 5.77
N LEU A 56 -8.35 -10.92 5.20
CA LEU A 56 -9.43 -11.75 4.64
C LEU A 56 -8.95 -12.60 3.45
N ALA A 57 -8.15 -12.03 2.56
CA ALA A 57 -7.61 -12.76 1.41
C ALA A 57 -6.75 -13.94 1.84
N VAL A 58 -5.88 -13.74 2.83
CA VAL A 58 -5.04 -14.82 3.37
C VAL A 58 -5.89 -15.89 4.08
N LEU A 59 -6.93 -15.48 4.83
CA LEU A 59 -7.85 -16.41 5.49
C LEU A 59 -8.62 -17.30 4.52
N TRP A 60 -9.01 -16.76 3.37
CA TRP A 60 -9.77 -17.48 2.34
C TRP A 60 -8.88 -18.11 1.26
N GLY A 61 -7.57 -18.01 1.40
CA GLY A 61 -6.61 -18.61 0.46
C GLY A 61 -6.48 -17.87 -0.87
N PHE A 62 -6.88 -16.60 -0.94
CA PHE A 62 -6.67 -15.73 -2.10
C PHE A 62 -5.32 -15.02 -2.04
N SER A 63 -4.92 -14.41 -3.17
CA SER A 63 -3.71 -13.61 -3.18
C SER A 63 -3.86 -12.36 -2.32
N PRO A 64 -2.89 -12.04 -1.44
CA PRO A 64 -2.90 -10.82 -0.62
C PRO A 64 -3.02 -9.53 -1.43
N ALA A 65 -2.45 -9.52 -2.65
CA ALA A 65 -2.52 -8.39 -3.56
C ALA A 65 -3.97 -8.09 -4.04
N LEU A 66 -4.76 -9.13 -4.34
CA LEU A 66 -6.18 -8.97 -4.67
C LEU A 66 -6.97 -8.45 -3.48
N GLY A 67 -6.70 -8.95 -2.28
CA GLY A 67 -7.34 -8.47 -1.05
C GLY A 67 -7.03 -7.00 -0.77
N ALA A 68 -5.77 -6.61 -0.94
CA ALA A 68 -5.34 -5.22 -0.81
C ALA A 68 -6.03 -4.32 -1.84
N PHE A 69 -6.10 -4.74 -3.10
CA PHE A 69 -6.73 -3.98 -4.17
C PHE A 69 -8.23 -3.74 -3.92
N ILE A 70 -8.96 -4.80 -3.55
CA ILE A 70 -10.39 -4.70 -3.22
C ILE A 70 -10.61 -3.77 -2.02
N ALA A 71 -9.80 -3.91 -0.97
CA ALA A 71 -9.91 -3.05 0.22
C ALA A 71 -9.59 -1.58 -0.10
N ALA A 72 -8.61 -1.32 -0.96
CA ALA A 72 -8.30 0.03 -1.42
C ALA A 72 -9.47 0.66 -2.21
N LEU A 73 -10.13 -0.10 -3.08
CA LEU A 73 -11.32 0.35 -3.79
C LEU A 73 -12.48 0.64 -2.83
N VAL A 74 -12.72 -0.24 -1.87
CA VAL A 74 -13.75 -0.04 -0.84
C VAL A 74 -13.44 1.20 0.00
N MET A 75 -12.20 1.36 0.44
CA MET A 75 -11.78 2.52 1.21
C MET A 75 -11.96 3.83 0.44
N SER A 76 -11.55 3.86 -0.83
CA SER A 76 -11.72 5.03 -1.71
C SER A 76 -13.19 5.37 -1.92
N GLY A 77 -14.04 4.36 -2.11
CA GLY A 77 -15.48 4.52 -2.22
C GLY A 77 -16.13 5.05 -0.94
N LEU A 78 -15.71 4.56 0.22
CA LEU A 78 -16.17 5.04 1.53
C LEU A 78 -15.77 6.50 1.77
N VAL A 79 -14.51 6.85 1.49
CA VAL A 79 -14.03 8.25 1.61
C VAL A 79 -14.88 9.17 0.74
N SER A 80 -15.06 8.82 -0.54
CA SER A 80 -15.86 9.60 -1.48
C SER A 80 -17.33 9.74 -1.02
N THR A 81 -17.91 8.66 -0.50
CA THR A 81 -19.30 8.66 -0.03
C THR A 81 -19.46 9.56 1.20
N VAL A 82 -18.56 9.43 2.19
CA VAL A 82 -18.61 10.25 3.41
C VAL A 82 -18.37 11.72 3.08
N ALA A 83 -17.41 12.03 2.22
CA ALA A 83 -17.14 13.41 1.79
C ALA A 83 -18.34 14.06 1.08
N ASN A 84 -19.08 13.30 0.28
CA ASN A 84 -20.25 13.81 -0.44
C ASN A 84 -21.52 13.92 0.42
N LEU A 85 -21.67 13.06 1.43
CA LEU A 85 -22.89 13.01 2.25
C LEU A 85 -22.80 13.88 3.51
N THR A 86 -21.60 14.33 3.89
CA THR A 86 -21.39 15.08 5.13
C THR A 86 -20.69 16.41 4.85
N THR A 87 -20.86 17.37 5.75
CA THR A 87 -20.14 18.65 5.74
C THR A 87 -18.74 18.53 6.37
N VAL A 88 -18.31 17.31 6.68
CA VAL A 88 -17.00 17.03 7.27
C VAL A 88 -15.93 17.18 6.18
N ARG A 89 -14.80 17.78 6.54
CA ARG A 89 -13.66 17.90 5.62
C ARG A 89 -13.16 16.51 5.23
N GLU A 90 -12.80 16.35 3.97
CA GLU A 90 -12.32 15.06 3.41
C GLU A 90 -11.22 14.43 4.26
N ASP A 91 -10.29 15.22 4.73
CA ASP A 91 -9.16 14.79 5.56
C ASP A 91 -9.61 14.20 6.92
N THR A 92 -10.66 14.77 7.53
CA THR A 92 -11.25 14.23 8.77
C THR A 92 -11.99 12.92 8.51
N ALA A 93 -12.71 12.81 7.39
CA ALA A 93 -13.37 11.58 6.96
C ALA A 93 -12.36 10.45 6.73
N ILE A 94 -11.26 10.76 6.07
CA ILE A 94 -10.14 9.84 5.83
C ILE A 94 -9.59 9.32 7.16
N GLY A 95 -9.29 10.22 8.11
CA GLY A 95 -8.76 9.84 9.42
C GLY A 95 -9.71 8.94 10.22
N LEU A 96 -11.01 9.22 10.19
CA LEU A 96 -12.02 8.40 10.87
C LEU A 96 -12.13 7.00 10.26
N LEU A 97 -12.20 6.92 8.93
CA LEU A 97 -12.26 5.66 8.20
C LEU A 97 -10.99 4.83 8.38
N PHE A 98 -9.82 5.48 8.39
CA PHE A 98 -8.53 4.86 8.68
C PHE A 98 -8.55 4.11 10.02
N VAL A 99 -8.97 4.80 11.11
CA VAL A 99 -9.02 4.17 12.44
C VAL A 99 -10.01 3.01 12.46
N GLY A 100 -11.18 3.17 11.81
CA GLY A 100 -12.19 2.11 11.72
C GLY A 100 -11.69 0.88 10.95
N MET A 101 -11.04 1.07 9.81
CA MET A 101 -10.48 -0.01 9.01
C MET A 101 -9.31 -0.71 9.72
N LEU A 102 -8.44 0.06 10.37
CA LEU A 102 -7.35 -0.51 11.16
C LEU A 102 -7.89 -1.38 12.30
N ALA A 103 -8.87 -0.89 13.05
CA ALA A 103 -9.52 -1.65 14.13
C ALA A 103 -10.17 -2.93 13.59
N LEU A 104 -10.87 -2.85 12.46
CA LEU A 104 -11.48 -4.01 11.79
C LEU A 104 -10.41 -5.03 11.40
N GLY A 105 -9.31 -4.60 10.82
CA GLY A 105 -8.17 -5.46 10.44
C GLY A 105 -7.60 -6.20 11.64
N VAL A 106 -7.37 -5.49 12.75
CA VAL A 106 -6.87 -6.09 13.99
C VAL A 106 -7.84 -7.14 14.54
N VAL A 107 -9.15 -6.87 14.52
CA VAL A 107 -10.17 -7.84 14.98
C VAL A 107 -10.18 -9.10 14.12
N ILE A 108 -10.08 -8.95 12.79
CA ILE A 108 -10.04 -10.08 11.86
C ILE A 108 -8.80 -10.94 12.13
N ILE A 109 -7.63 -10.30 12.21
CA ILE A 109 -6.35 -10.98 12.49
C ILE A 109 -6.39 -11.68 13.86
N SER A 110 -6.95 -11.05 14.89
CA SER A 110 -7.04 -11.60 16.24
C SER A 110 -7.90 -12.85 16.30
N LYS A 111 -8.97 -12.94 15.50
CA LYS A 111 -9.83 -14.12 15.42
C LYS A 111 -9.25 -15.26 14.57
N ALA A 112 -8.34 -14.96 13.71
CA ALA A 112 -7.69 -15.93 12.83
C ALA A 112 -6.57 -16.66 13.56
N GLY A 113 -6.90 -17.72 14.29
CA GLY A 113 -5.97 -18.46 15.13
C GLY A 113 -4.71 -19.01 14.43
N SER A 114 -4.73 -19.16 13.11
CA SER A 114 -3.60 -19.60 12.28
C SER A 114 -2.66 -18.47 11.84
N PHE A 115 -3.01 -17.22 12.08
CA PHE A 115 -2.31 -16.04 11.55
C PHE A 115 -1.10 -15.60 12.39
N LYS A 116 -0.83 -16.27 13.52
CA LYS A 116 0.19 -15.83 14.48
C LYS A 116 1.62 -15.77 13.93
N THR A 117 1.91 -16.49 12.85
CA THR A 117 3.27 -16.62 12.32
C THR A 117 3.67 -15.53 11.32
N ASN A 118 2.70 -14.84 10.68
CA ASN A 118 2.99 -13.89 9.62
C ASN A 118 2.37 -12.48 9.79
N VAL A 119 1.83 -12.17 10.97
CA VAL A 119 1.21 -10.86 11.23
C VAL A 119 2.20 -9.71 10.98
N THR A 120 3.44 -9.89 11.40
CA THR A 120 4.50 -8.89 11.20
C THR A 120 4.76 -8.64 9.72
N ALA A 121 4.87 -9.70 8.91
CA ALA A 121 5.07 -9.58 7.46
C ALA A 121 3.86 -8.93 6.77
N VAL A 122 2.65 -9.20 7.24
CA VAL A 122 1.42 -8.57 6.70
C VAL A 122 1.34 -7.09 7.05
N LEU A 123 1.72 -6.70 8.27
CA LEU A 123 1.62 -5.32 8.74
C LEU A 123 2.77 -4.43 8.25
N PHE A 124 3.99 -4.98 8.19
CA PHE A 124 5.20 -4.23 7.86
C PHE A 124 5.76 -4.54 6.47
N GLY A 125 5.17 -5.53 5.77
CA GLY A 125 5.67 -6.05 4.51
C GLY A 125 6.87 -6.97 4.69
N ASP A 126 7.14 -7.78 3.67
CA ASP A 126 8.31 -8.66 3.59
C ASP A 126 9.29 -8.12 2.55
N SER A 127 10.06 -7.13 2.94
CA SER A 127 11.05 -6.51 2.05
C SER A 127 12.22 -7.44 1.71
N LEU A 128 12.48 -8.46 2.55
CA LEU A 128 13.56 -9.42 2.32
C LEU A 128 13.12 -10.58 1.42
N GLY A 129 11.82 -10.84 1.31
CA GLY A 129 11.24 -11.86 0.45
C GLY A 129 11.02 -11.42 -1.01
N ILE A 130 11.48 -10.23 -1.41
CA ILE A 130 11.28 -9.70 -2.77
C ILE A 130 11.95 -10.59 -3.81
N THR A 131 11.15 -11.10 -4.76
CA THR A 131 11.61 -11.89 -5.88
C THR A 131 11.89 -11.03 -7.12
N SER A 132 12.63 -11.59 -8.08
CA SER A 132 12.87 -10.91 -9.37
C SER A 132 11.57 -10.67 -10.15
N THR A 133 10.57 -11.52 -9.95
CA THR A 133 9.24 -11.37 -10.55
C THR A 133 8.49 -10.18 -9.97
N ASP A 134 8.61 -9.95 -8.66
CA ASP A 134 7.99 -8.82 -7.98
C ASP A 134 8.58 -7.49 -8.46
N ILE A 135 9.90 -7.43 -8.60
CA ILE A 135 10.61 -6.26 -9.15
C ILE A 135 10.11 -5.95 -10.57
N ARG A 136 10.00 -6.96 -11.42
CA ARG A 136 9.50 -6.79 -12.79
C ARG A 136 8.07 -6.26 -12.82
N ASN A 137 7.18 -6.85 -12.02
CA ASN A 137 5.80 -6.42 -11.93
C ASN A 137 5.69 -4.99 -11.39
N GLN A 138 6.48 -4.65 -10.38
CA GLN A 138 6.54 -3.32 -9.79
C GLN A 138 7.02 -2.26 -10.81
N LEU A 139 8.01 -2.59 -11.62
CA LEU A 139 8.46 -1.74 -12.73
C LEU A 139 7.34 -1.49 -13.74
N ILE A 140 6.62 -2.54 -14.15
CA ILE A 140 5.51 -2.43 -15.10
C ILE A 140 4.42 -1.51 -14.53
N TYR A 141 4.02 -1.69 -13.28
CA TYR A 141 3.01 -0.85 -12.64
C TYR A 141 3.47 0.61 -12.50
N THR A 142 4.73 0.84 -12.16
CA THR A 142 5.30 2.20 -12.06
C THR A 142 5.34 2.89 -13.44
N CYS A 143 5.73 2.16 -14.49
CA CYS A 143 5.72 2.68 -15.86
C CYS A 143 4.30 3.01 -16.34
N LEU A 144 3.32 2.13 -16.06
CA LEU A 144 1.92 2.37 -16.42
C LEU A 144 1.37 3.60 -15.69
N LEU A 145 1.71 3.77 -14.43
CA LEU A 145 1.29 4.92 -13.62
C LEU A 145 1.88 6.21 -14.18
N TYR A 146 3.16 6.22 -14.52
CA TYR A 146 3.83 7.38 -15.11
C TYR A 146 3.25 7.75 -16.49
N THR A 147 2.97 6.76 -17.34
CA THR A 147 2.40 7.01 -18.66
C THR A 147 0.95 7.51 -18.59
N SER A 148 0.17 7.04 -17.63
CA SER A 148 -1.20 7.53 -17.40
C SER A 148 -1.21 8.98 -16.93
N ASP A 149 -0.30 9.36 -16.05
CA ASP A 149 -0.15 10.74 -15.56
C ASP A 149 0.29 11.70 -16.69
N ALA A 150 1.26 11.29 -17.49
CA ALA A 150 1.72 12.05 -18.65
C ALA A 150 0.64 12.21 -19.74
N ALA A 151 -0.26 11.23 -19.89
CA ALA A 151 -1.39 11.31 -20.84
C ALA A 151 -2.45 12.30 -20.37
N ASP A 152 -2.73 12.37 -19.08
CA ASP A 152 -3.71 13.32 -18.51
C ASP A 152 -3.21 14.78 -18.59
N ASP A 153 -1.91 14.99 -18.43
CA ASP A 153 -1.27 16.30 -18.56
C ASP A 153 -1.25 16.81 -20.01
N SER A 154 -1.23 15.89 -20.98
CA SER A 154 -1.27 16.24 -22.43
C SER A 154 -2.66 16.61 -22.94
N LEU A 155 -3.73 16.32 -22.16
CA LEU A 155 -5.13 16.62 -22.49
C LEU A 155 -5.65 17.91 -21.84
N ARG A 156 -4.83 18.59 -21.06
CA ARG A 156 -5.12 19.91 -20.44
C ARG A 156 -4.49 21.05 -21.17
#